data_a143e85cc43b0c285ecbea334373d5e4
#
_entry.id   a143e85cc43b0c285ecbea334373d5e4
#
_cell.length_a   1.000
_cell.length_b   1.000
_cell.length_c   1.000
_cell.angle_alpha   90.00
_cell.angle_beta   90.00
_cell.angle_gamma   90.00
#
_symmetry.space_group_name_H-M   'P 1'
#
loop_
_entity.id
_entity.type
_entity.pdbx_description
1 polymer ?
#
loop_
_entity_poly.entity_id
_entity_poly.type
_entity_poly.pdbx_seq_one_letter_code
_entity_poly.pdbx_strand_id
1 'polypeptide(L)'
;MIKTSPVTADAAAASLHALFDAADIRPPYLLVGHSLGGLYVQMFARKYPKEVSGVILLDSSSPDAPTELKTRARLEPGTAAYLEEEGVSESNGQIKNGAPFPDVPLTVIAATDHGPFFKEWEPTLMRLQQQLATLSPQSAFIVAQGSGHDIQVDRPQTVIDAVRRMAEATFSRGVR
;
A
#
# COMPACT_ATOMS: atom_id res chain seq x y z
N MET A 1 -21.91 -10.42 9.57
CA MET A 1 -21.21 -10.62 10.86
C MET A 1 -20.16 -9.53 10.97
N ILE A 2 -20.18 -8.71 12.00
CA ILE A 2 -19.13 -7.70 12.26
C ILE A 2 -17.87 -8.50 12.62
N LYS A 3 -16.76 -8.28 11.92
CA LYS A 3 -15.46 -8.86 12.30
C LYS A 3 -15.13 -8.37 13.71
N THR A 4 -14.82 -9.29 14.60
CA THR A 4 -14.44 -8.99 16.00
C THR A 4 -12.94 -9.18 16.23
N SER A 5 -12.20 -9.56 15.18
CA SER A 5 -10.75 -9.80 15.22
C SER A 5 -9.99 -8.70 14.48
N PRO A 6 -8.76 -8.38 14.90
CA PRO A 6 -7.89 -7.45 14.19
C PRO A 6 -7.79 -7.77 12.70
N VAL A 7 -7.71 -6.76 11.85
CA VAL A 7 -7.53 -6.92 10.41
C VAL A 7 -6.05 -6.93 10.11
N THR A 8 -5.51 -8.09 9.76
CA THR A 8 -4.09 -8.23 9.39
C THR A 8 -3.89 -8.16 7.87
N ALA A 9 -2.67 -7.89 7.44
CA ALA A 9 -2.32 -7.83 6.01
C ALA A 9 -2.60 -9.17 5.30
N ASP A 10 -2.31 -10.29 5.94
CA ASP A 10 -2.59 -11.63 5.39
C ASP A 10 -4.10 -11.89 5.24
N ALA A 11 -4.88 -11.55 6.27
CA ALA A 11 -6.33 -11.69 6.23
C ALA A 11 -6.99 -10.76 5.19
N ALA A 12 -6.49 -9.52 5.06
CA ALA A 12 -6.96 -8.56 4.07
C ALA A 12 -6.64 -9.03 2.64
N ALA A 13 -5.42 -9.49 2.40
CA ALA A 13 -5.00 -10.04 1.10
C ALA A 13 -5.83 -11.26 0.71
N ALA A 14 -6.07 -12.19 1.64
CA ALA A 14 -6.90 -13.36 1.39
C ALA A 14 -8.37 -12.99 1.10
N SER A 15 -8.91 -12.00 1.82
CA SER A 15 -10.28 -11.53 1.61
C SER A 15 -10.44 -10.83 0.25
N LEU A 16 -9.43 -10.05 -0.17
CA LEU A 16 -9.41 -9.39 -1.47
C LEU A 16 -9.34 -10.41 -2.61
N HIS A 17 -8.50 -11.44 -2.47
CA HIS A 17 -8.40 -12.52 -3.45
C HIS A 17 -9.74 -13.26 -3.59
N ALA A 18 -10.36 -13.64 -2.48
CA ALA A 18 -11.67 -14.27 -2.50
C ALA A 18 -12.77 -13.37 -3.11
N LEU A 19 -12.68 -12.05 -2.90
CA LEU A 19 -13.58 -11.08 -3.54
C LEU A 19 -13.39 -11.06 -5.06
N PHE A 20 -12.15 -11.07 -5.55
CA PHE A 20 -11.88 -11.11 -6.99
C PHE A 20 -12.44 -12.38 -7.63
N ASP A 21 -12.25 -13.54 -7.00
CA ASP A 21 -12.82 -14.81 -7.46
C ASP A 21 -14.36 -14.75 -7.49
N ALA A 22 -14.99 -14.27 -6.42
CA ALA A 22 -16.43 -14.18 -6.31
C ALA A 22 -17.06 -13.17 -7.31
N ALA A 23 -16.32 -12.13 -7.67
CA ALA A 23 -16.73 -11.11 -8.63
C ALA A 23 -16.33 -11.43 -10.09
N ASP A 24 -15.71 -12.59 -10.34
CA ASP A 24 -15.16 -12.99 -11.65
C ASP A 24 -14.16 -11.98 -12.24
N ILE A 25 -13.42 -11.28 -11.37
CA ILE A 25 -12.33 -10.38 -11.76
C ILE A 25 -11.07 -11.21 -11.95
N ARG A 26 -10.56 -11.27 -13.18
CA ARG A 26 -9.45 -12.16 -13.54
C ARG A 26 -8.08 -11.47 -13.48
N PRO A 27 -7.02 -12.18 -13.05
CA PRO A 27 -5.66 -11.66 -13.16
C PRO A 27 -5.22 -11.49 -14.64
N PRO A 28 -4.17 -10.70 -14.89
CA PRO A 28 -3.30 -10.08 -13.90
C PRO A 28 -3.84 -8.78 -13.32
N TYR A 29 -3.58 -8.54 -12.03
CA TYR A 29 -4.06 -7.36 -11.32
C TYR A 29 -3.01 -6.24 -11.26
N LEU A 30 -3.47 -5.00 -11.46
CA LEU A 30 -2.76 -3.80 -11.06
C LEU A 30 -3.33 -3.34 -9.73
N LEU A 31 -2.52 -3.37 -8.68
CA LEU A 31 -2.95 -3.05 -7.32
C LEU A 31 -2.53 -1.64 -6.92
N VAL A 32 -3.44 -0.91 -6.30
CA VAL A 32 -3.16 0.42 -5.74
C VAL A 32 -3.49 0.40 -4.25
N GLY A 33 -2.52 0.73 -3.41
CA GLY A 33 -2.69 0.77 -1.95
C GLY A 33 -2.34 2.13 -1.37
N HIS A 34 -3.27 2.76 -0.67
CA HIS A 34 -3.08 4.01 0.07
C HIS A 34 -2.93 3.71 1.55
N SER A 35 -2.02 4.41 2.23
CA SER A 35 -1.87 4.31 3.67
C SER A 35 -1.71 2.85 4.13
N LEU A 36 -2.54 2.38 5.06
CA LEU A 36 -2.57 1.00 5.55
C LEU A 36 -2.88 -0.01 4.43
N GLY A 37 -3.69 0.38 3.43
CA GLY A 37 -3.94 -0.42 2.23
C GLY A 37 -2.67 -0.78 1.45
N GLY A 38 -1.61 0.00 1.61
CA GLY A 38 -0.30 -0.32 1.06
C GLY A 38 0.33 -1.58 1.66
N LEU A 39 0.11 -1.88 2.96
CA LEU A 39 0.53 -3.15 3.56
C LEU A 39 -0.28 -4.32 2.98
N TYR A 40 -1.57 -4.11 2.73
CA TYR A 40 -2.46 -5.15 2.21
C TYR A 40 -2.10 -5.56 0.77
N VAL A 41 -1.85 -4.58 -0.11
CA VAL A 41 -1.45 -4.89 -1.49
C VAL A 41 -0.02 -5.42 -1.58
N GLN A 42 0.88 -5.01 -0.68
CA GLN A 42 2.20 -5.62 -0.55
C GLN A 42 2.10 -7.10 -0.15
N MET A 43 1.24 -7.43 0.82
CA MET A 43 0.99 -8.81 1.23
C MET A 43 0.34 -9.61 0.10
N PHE A 44 -0.64 -9.05 -0.61
CA PHE A 44 -1.26 -9.68 -1.77
C PHE A 44 -0.22 -10.04 -2.82
N ALA A 45 0.66 -9.09 -3.18
CA ALA A 45 1.70 -9.33 -4.18
C ALA A 45 2.68 -10.44 -3.77
N ARG A 46 3.01 -10.55 -2.47
CA ARG A 46 3.86 -11.64 -1.95
C ARG A 46 3.17 -12.99 -1.95
N LYS A 47 1.88 -13.00 -1.68
CA LYS A 47 1.07 -14.23 -1.55
C LYS A 47 0.64 -14.77 -2.90
N TYR A 48 0.33 -13.89 -3.85
CA TYR A 48 -0.17 -14.22 -5.19
C TYR A 48 0.70 -13.59 -6.31
N PRO A 49 2.02 -13.85 -6.32
CA PRO A 49 2.96 -13.12 -7.19
C PRO A 49 2.70 -13.31 -8.69
N LYS A 50 2.08 -14.42 -9.09
CA LYS A 50 1.77 -14.71 -10.50
C LYS A 50 0.52 -13.98 -11.01
N GLU A 51 -0.26 -13.41 -10.09
CA GLU A 51 -1.52 -12.74 -10.40
C GLU A 51 -1.39 -11.22 -10.44
N VAL A 52 -0.21 -10.67 -10.08
CA VAL A 52 0.04 -9.23 -9.99
C VAL A 52 0.90 -8.77 -11.14
N SER A 53 0.41 -7.80 -11.90
CA SER A 53 1.13 -7.15 -13.00
C SER A 53 1.91 -5.90 -12.58
N GLY A 54 1.52 -5.28 -11.46
CA GLY A 54 2.17 -4.10 -10.91
C GLY A 54 1.52 -3.61 -9.63
N VAL A 55 2.25 -2.82 -8.86
CA VAL A 55 1.79 -2.24 -7.59
C VAL A 55 2.07 -0.75 -7.55
N ILE A 56 1.09 0.03 -7.08
CA ILE A 56 1.26 1.46 -6.79
C ILE A 56 0.98 1.67 -5.29
N LEU A 57 1.93 2.27 -4.60
CA LEU A 57 1.83 2.64 -3.20
C LEU A 57 1.66 4.16 -3.09
N LEU A 58 0.55 4.60 -2.50
CA LEU A 58 0.23 6.01 -2.26
C LEU A 58 0.43 6.32 -0.79
N ASP A 59 1.47 7.06 -0.47
CA ASP A 59 1.86 7.42 0.90
C ASP A 59 1.62 6.27 1.89
N SER A 60 2.16 5.12 1.50
CA SER A 60 1.88 3.83 2.12
C SER A 60 2.46 3.71 3.52
N SER A 61 1.75 3.06 4.40
CA SER A 61 2.35 2.55 5.63
C SER A 61 3.53 1.65 5.31
N SER A 62 4.59 1.77 6.10
CA SER A 62 5.80 0.94 5.98
C SER A 62 5.87 -0.03 7.15
N PRO A 63 6.23 -1.31 6.93
CA PRO A 63 6.46 -2.24 8.03
C PRO A 63 7.62 -1.81 8.95
N ASP A 64 8.48 -0.91 8.49
CA ASP A 64 9.60 -0.35 9.26
C ASP A 64 9.29 0.97 9.96
N ALA A 65 8.01 1.40 9.94
CA ALA A 65 7.61 2.60 10.63
C ALA A 65 7.84 2.48 12.15
N PRO A 66 8.43 3.50 12.79
CA PRO A 66 8.57 3.54 14.23
C PRO A 66 7.21 3.45 14.92
N THR A 67 7.18 2.80 16.09
CA THR A 67 5.95 2.62 16.87
C THR A 67 5.36 3.97 17.31
N GLU A 68 6.20 4.98 17.45
CA GLU A 68 5.83 6.35 17.85
C GLU A 68 5.01 7.07 16.77
N LEU A 69 5.10 6.64 15.51
CA LEU A 69 4.28 7.14 14.39
C LEU A 69 2.85 6.61 14.40
N LYS A 70 2.50 5.70 15.32
CA LYS A 70 1.12 5.23 15.43
C LYS A 70 0.18 6.38 15.68
N THR A 71 -0.90 6.39 14.92
CA THR A 71 -1.96 7.38 15.08
C THR A 71 -2.51 7.32 16.50
N ARG A 72 -2.42 8.43 17.25
CA ARG A 72 -3.03 8.58 18.56
C ARG A 72 -4.54 8.90 18.47
N ALA A 73 -5.13 8.65 17.30
CA ALA A 73 -6.57 8.81 17.17
C ALA A 73 -7.29 7.88 18.16
N ARG A 74 -8.22 8.45 18.91
CA ARG A 74 -9.15 7.64 19.71
C ARG A 74 -10.14 6.98 18.75
N LEU A 75 -9.79 5.78 18.33
CA LEU A 75 -10.68 4.97 17.52
C LEU A 75 -11.71 4.28 18.42
N GLU A 76 -12.95 4.28 17.99
CA GLU A 76 -14.02 3.60 18.69
C GLU A 76 -13.83 2.08 18.61
N PRO A 77 -13.76 1.36 19.76
CA PRO A 77 -13.57 -0.08 19.77
C PRO A 77 -14.61 -0.83 18.91
N GLY A 78 -14.14 -1.80 18.13
CA GLY A 78 -14.98 -2.62 17.26
C GLY A 78 -15.34 -1.98 15.93
N THR A 79 -14.92 -0.75 15.65
CA THR A 79 -15.00 -0.16 14.30
C THR A 79 -13.97 -0.77 13.37
N ALA A 80 -14.17 -0.67 12.05
CA ALA A 80 -13.21 -1.14 11.06
C ALA A 80 -11.82 -0.51 11.27
N ALA A 81 -11.77 0.80 11.45
CA ALA A 81 -10.53 1.54 11.69
C ALA A 81 -9.80 1.08 12.97
N TYR A 82 -10.54 0.79 14.05
CA TYR A 82 -9.96 0.24 15.28
C TYR A 82 -9.35 -1.15 15.04
N LEU A 83 -10.08 -2.03 14.34
CA LEU A 83 -9.62 -3.38 14.07
C LEU A 83 -8.42 -3.42 13.10
N GLU A 84 -8.35 -2.47 12.20
CA GLU A 84 -7.20 -2.27 11.31
C GLU A 84 -5.98 -1.80 12.08
N GLU A 85 -6.12 -0.82 12.97
CA GLU A 85 -5.01 -0.32 13.81
C GLU A 85 -4.47 -1.41 14.73
N GLU A 86 -5.35 -2.21 15.34
CA GLU A 86 -4.96 -3.37 16.17
C GLU A 86 -4.17 -4.41 15.37
N GLY A 87 -4.44 -4.54 14.06
CA GLY A 87 -3.78 -5.49 13.17
C GLY A 87 -2.42 -5.02 12.63
N VAL A 88 -2.04 -3.74 12.79
CA VAL A 88 -0.83 -3.16 12.17
C VAL A 88 0.45 -3.88 12.61
N SER A 89 0.60 -4.13 13.90
CA SER A 89 1.83 -4.76 14.44
C SER A 89 2.04 -6.17 13.87
N GLU A 90 0.98 -6.95 13.79
CA GLU A 90 1.01 -8.29 13.20
C GLU A 90 1.25 -8.21 11.69
N SER A 91 0.59 -7.29 10.98
CA SER A 91 0.79 -7.04 9.55
C SER A 91 2.23 -6.73 9.21
N ASN A 92 2.88 -5.87 10.00
CA ASN A 92 4.30 -5.56 9.85
C ASN A 92 5.18 -6.80 10.01
N GLY A 93 4.89 -7.64 11.02
CA GLY A 93 5.57 -8.91 11.23
C GLY A 93 5.37 -9.89 10.08
N GLN A 94 4.16 -10.00 9.57
CA GLN A 94 3.82 -10.85 8.41
C GLN A 94 4.59 -10.45 7.16
N ILE A 95 4.72 -9.14 6.88
CA ILE A 95 5.46 -8.63 5.72
C ILE A 95 6.97 -8.86 5.88
N LYS A 96 7.53 -8.57 7.07
CA LYS A 96 8.98 -8.71 7.32
C LYS A 96 9.46 -10.15 7.27
N ASN A 97 8.64 -11.08 7.75
CA ASN A 97 8.98 -12.50 7.84
C ASN A 97 8.41 -13.34 6.68
N GLY A 98 7.64 -12.72 5.79
CA GLY A 98 7.01 -13.38 4.65
C GLY A 98 7.94 -13.54 3.44
N ALA A 99 7.36 -13.98 2.33
CA ALA A 99 8.05 -14.08 1.06
C ALA A 99 8.58 -12.70 0.61
N PRO A 100 9.68 -12.63 -0.16
CA PRO A 100 10.15 -11.38 -0.73
C PRO A 100 9.08 -10.75 -1.64
N PHE A 101 9.17 -9.42 -1.81
CA PHE A 101 8.32 -8.75 -2.78
C PHE A 101 8.67 -9.27 -4.19
N PRO A 102 7.68 -9.56 -5.05
CA PRO A 102 7.94 -10.09 -6.38
C PRO A 102 8.61 -9.05 -7.30
N ASP A 103 9.32 -9.54 -8.33
CA ASP A 103 9.92 -8.69 -9.37
C ASP A 103 8.84 -8.22 -10.36
N VAL A 104 8.01 -7.30 -9.92
CA VAL A 104 6.96 -6.63 -10.71
C VAL A 104 7.15 -5.12 -10.70
N PRO A 105 6.64 -4.39 -11.70
CA PRO A 105 6.63 -2.93 -11.68
C PRO A 105 6.04 -2.38 -10.38
N LEU A 106 6.76 -1.44 -9.76
CA LEU A 106 6.36 -0.78 -8.53
C LEU A 106 6.43 0.73 -8.73
N THR A 107 5.40 1.46 -8.32
CA THR A 107 5.47 2.92 -8.21
C THR A 107 5.14 3.32 -6.78
N VAL A 108 6.03 4.08 -6.16
CA VAL A 108 5.78 4.67 -4.84
C VAL A 108 5.59 6.17 -5.01
N ILE A 109 4.47 6.69 -4.52
CA ILE A 109 4.15 8.12 -4.55
C ILE A 109 4.11 8.60 -3.11
N ALA A 110 5.01 9.53 -2.77
CA ALA A 110 5.17 10.06 -1.42
C ALA A 110 4.53 11.44 -1.30
N ALA A 111 3.78 11.68 -0.23
CA ALA A 111 3.33 13.01 0.19
C ALA A 111 4.48 13.82 0.79
N THR A 112 4.30 15.14 0.97
CA THR A 112 5.33 16.04 1.52
C THR A 112 4.80 16.98 2.59
N ASP A 113 3.53 16.91 2.94
CA ASP A 113 2.89 17.75 3.95
C ASP A 113 1.85 16.98 4.75
N HIS A 114 2.30 16.27 5.77
CA HIS A 114 1.40 15.51 6.67
C HIS A 114 0.81 16.38 7.78
N GLY A 115 0.96 17.70 7.66
CA GLY A 115 0.46 18.68 8.63
C GLY A 115 1.33 18.85 9.87
N PRO A 116 0.96 19.80 10.74
CA PRO A 116 1.81 20.27 11.83
C PRO A 116 2.19 19.20 12.85
N PHE A 117 1.34 18.21 13.07
CA PHE A 117 1.61 17.11 14.00
C PHE A 117 2.71 16.15 13.53
N PHE A 118 2.94 16.05 12.22
CA PHE A 118 3.93 15.17 11.64
C PHE A 118 5.16 15.91 11.11
N LYS A 119 5.25 17.23 11.30
CA LYS A 119 6.33 18.03 10.74
C LYS A 119 7.73 17.54 11.11
N GLU A 120 7.94 17.10 12.34
CA GLU A 120 9.21 16.53 12.79
C GLU A 120 9.50 15.15 12.21
N TRP A 121 8.44 14.46 11.74
CA TRP A 121 8.51 13.12 11.17
C TRP A 121 8.67 13.12 9.65
N GLU A 122 8.48 14.27 8.97
CA GLU A 122 8.57 14.36 7.51
C GLU A 122 9.83 13.70 6.92
N PRO A 123 11.05 13.93 7.46
CA PRO A 123 12.25 13.26 6.94
C PRO A 123 12.19 11.74 7.11
N THR A 124 11.60 11.27 8.20
CA THR A 124 11.44 9.83 8.46
C THR A 124 10.40 9.23 7.52
N LEU A 125 9.25 9.88 7.34
CA LEU A 125 8.21 9.45 6.42
C LEU A 125 8.76 9.36 4.99
N MET A 126 9.43 10.38 4.52
CA MET A 126 10.07 10.39 3.19
C MET A 126 11.08 9.25 3.03
N ARG A 127 11.93 9.02 4.04
CA ARG A 127 12.89 7.91 4.01
C ARG A 127 12.20 6.54 3.94
N LEU A 128 11.09 6.35 4.66
CA LEU A 128 10.30 5.11 4.60
C LEU A 128 9.72 4.89 3.21
N GLN A 129 9.18 5.94 2.56
CA GLN A 129 8.69 5.82 1.18
C GLN A 129 9.83 5.49 0.20
N GLN A 130 11.01 6.09 0.36
CA GLN A 130 12.19 5.76 -0.44
C GLN A 130 12.63 4.30 -0.25
N GLN A 131 12.57 3.78 0.97
CA GLN A 131 12.84 2.37 1.27
C GLN A 131 11.83 1.44 0.59
N LEU A 132 10.54 1.79 0.59
CA LEU A 132 9.54 1.01 -0.14
C LEU A 132 9.84 0.95 -1.64
N ALA A 133 10.40 2.01 -2.23
CA ALA A 133 10.81 2.02 -3.63
C ALA A 133 11.99 1.08 -3.92
N THR A 134 12.69 0.56 -2.93
CA THR A 134 13.74 -0.45 -3.14
C THR A 134 13.22 -1.90 -3.20
N LEU A 135 11.92 -2.12 -2.98
CA LEU A 135 11.33 -3.46 -2.96
C LEU A 135 11.35 -4.16 -4.32
N SER A 136 11.39 -3.40 -5.43
CA SER A 136 11.46 -3.95 -6.78
C SER A 136 12.58 -3.25 -7.57
N PRO A 137 13.35 -3.99 -8.39
CA PRO A 137 14.31 -3.38 -9.31
C PRO A 137 13.63 -2.57 -10.44
N GLN A 138 12.33 -2.79 -10.65
CA GLN A 138 11.51 -2.10 -11.63
C GLN A 138 10.68 -0.97 -10.98
N SER A 139 11.24 -0.28 -10.00
CA SER A 139 10.49 0.75 -9.27
C SER A 139 10.67 2.15 -9.85
N ALA A 140 9.62 2.97 -9.68
CA ALA A 140 9.62 4.41 -9.85
C ALA A 140 9.25 5.09 -8.53
N PHE A 141 9.91 6.19 -8.20
CA PHE A 141 9.61 7.00 -7.03
C PHE A 141 9.14 8.39 -7.48
N ILE A 142 7.98 8.80 -6.99
CA ILE A 142 7.35 10.08 -7.33
C ILE A 142 7.10 10.86 -6.04
N VAL A 143 7.48 12.11 -6.02
CA VAL A 143 7.16 13.02 -4.92
C VAL A 143 5.95 13.87 -5.31
N ALA A 144 4.84 13.73 -4.58
CA ALA A 144 3.64 14.53 -4.73
C ALA A 144 3.82 15.86 -3.96
N GLN A 145 4.58 16.77 -4.54
CA GLN A 145 4.96 18.03 -3.90
C GLN A 145 3.76 18.83 -3.42
N GLY A 146 3.75 19.22 -2.13
CA GLY A 146 2.67 19.97 -1.49
C GLY A 146 1.36 19.17 -1.32
N SER A 147 1.42 17.86 -1.42
CA SER A 147 0.29 16.98 -1.11
C SER A 147 0.33 16.57 0.35
N GLY A 148 -0.83 16.51 0.98
CA GLY A 148 -1.03 15.79 2.22
C GLY A 148 -1.10 14.27 1.99
N HIS A 149 -1.43 13.57 3.08
CA HIS A 149 -1.55 12.11 3.09
C HIS A 149 -2.50 11.56 2.02
N ASP A 150 -3.58 12.27 1.75
CA ASP A 150 -4.60 11.87 0.76
C ASP A 150 -4.23 12.34 -0.66
N ILE A 151 -3.13 11.80 -1.21
CA ILE A 151 -2.59 12.17 -2.53
C ILE A 151 -3.65 12.07 -3.63
N GLN A 152 -4.54 11.08 -3.55
CA GLN A 152 -5.62 10.87 -4.51
C GLN A 152 -6.65 12.01 -4.50
N VAL A 153 -6.70 12.81 -3.43
CA VAL A 153 -7.55 14.01 -3.28
C VAL A 153 -6.78 15.27 -3.68
N ASP A 154 -5.56 15.42 -3.15
CA ASP A 154 -4.78 16.65 -3.31
C ASP A 154 -4.10 16.74 -4.69
N ARG A 155 -3.70 15.61 -5.24
CA ARG A 155 -2.96 15.48 -6.52
C ARG A 155 -3.51 14.33 -7.38
N PRO A 156 -4.82 14.32 -7.71
CA PRO A 156 -5.44 13.19 -8.43
C PRO A 156 -4.76 12.90 -9.76
N GLN A 157 -4.29 13.93 -10.46
CA GLN A 157 -3.62 13.74 -11.75
C GLN A 157 -2.33 12.93 -11.63
N THR A 158 -1.56 13.11 -10.55
CA THR A 158 -0.35 12.33 -10.28
C THR A 158 -0.68 10.83 -10.17
N VAL A 159 -1.76 10.51 -9.47
CA VAL A 159 -2.23 9.12 -9.30
C VAL A 159 -2.74 8.55 -10.63
N ILE A 160 -3.58 9.29 -11.34
CA ILE A 160 -4.13 8.90 -12.65
C ILE A 160 -3.01 8.60 -13.64
N ASP A 161 -2.01 9.47 -13.73
CA ASP A 161 -0.88 9.31 -14.65
C ASP A 161 0.00 8.11 -14.28
N ALA A 162 0.18 7.84 -12.99
CA ALA A 162 0.92 6.66 -12.52
C ALA A 162 0.17 5.37 -12.89
N VAL A 163 -1.14 5.32 -12.63
CA VAL A 163 -1.97 4.15 -12.99
C VAL A 163 -1.96 3.92 -14.50
N ARG A 164 -2.15 4.98 -15.30
CA ARG A 164 -2.14 4.89 -16.76
C ARG A 164 -0.81 4.36 -17.28
N ARG A 165 0.32 4.96 -16.87
CA ARG A 165 1.66 4.51 -17.28
C ARG A 165 1.92 3.05 -16.93
N MET A 166 1.54 2.63 -15.74
CA MET A 166 1.74 1.25 -15.32
C MET A 166 0.84 0.29 -16.11
N ALA A 167 -0.42 0.64 -16.34
CA ALA A 167 -1.34 -0.15 -17.15
C ALA A 167 -0.82 -0.30 -18.60
N GLU A 168 -0.38 0.79 -19.23
CA GLU A 168 0.22 0.76 -20.58
C GLU A 168 1.45 -0.14 -20.63
N ALA A 169 2.35 -0.05 -19.64
CA ALA A 169 3.56 -0.87 -19.57
C ALA A 169 3.26 -2.37 -19.39
N THR A 170 2.20 -2.71 -18.66
CA THR A 170 1.81 -4.10 -18.41
C THR A 170 1.03 -4.71 -19.57
N PHE A 171 0.08 -3.99 -20.15
CA PHE A 171 -0.69 -4.47 -21.30
C PHE A 171 0.16 -4.57 -22.58
N SER A 172 1.13 -3.68 -22.77
CA SER A 172 2.04 -3.77 -23.93
C SER A 172 2.97 -5.00 -23.90
N ARG A 173 3.19 -5.59 -22.72
CA ARG A 173 3.99 -6.82 -22.55
C ARG A 173 3.19 -8.11 -22.84
N GLY A 174 1.87 -8.05 -22.74
CA GLY A 174 0.97 -9.21 -22.93
C GLY A 174 0.53 -9.47 -24.38
N VAL A 175 0.94 -8.60 -25.33
CA VAL A 175 0.58 -8.66 -26.78
C VAL A 175 1.75 -9.19 -27.63
N ARG A 176 2.69 -9.93 -27.03
CA ARG A 176 3.77 -10.59 -27.79
C ARG A 176 3.68 -12.10 -27.70
#